data_c7b77c0e11e6f9e1ddec7bb437e372f1
#
_entry.id   c7b77c0e11e6f9e1ddec7bb437e372f1
#
_cell.length_a   1.000
_cell.length_b   1.000
_cell.length_c   1.000
_cell.angle_alpha   90.00
_cell.angle_beta   90.00
_cell.angle_gamma   90.00
#
_symmetry.space_group_name_H-M   'P 1'
#
loop_
_entity.id
_entity.type
_entity.pdbx_description
1 polymer ?
#
loop_
_entity_poly.entity_id
_entity_poly.type
_entity_poly.pdbx_seq_one_letter_code
_entity_poly.pdbx_strand_id
1 'polypeptide(L)'
;MDIIKAAKVFSFLLIVVCGKSFAQNPVNWTNDQLMQPSQLSAEIKSNKKIPLIFSVGPGAIIPNSKDIGMVKDPKNLQKFKEQLSGIPKDTPIVVYCGCCPYEHCPNVRPAIQTLKDMHFTNYKLLDLPHNIKTDWIDKGYPKSN
;
A
#
# COMPACT_ATOMS: atom_id res chain seq x y z
N MET A 1 -40.99 -48.13 -50.41
CA MET A 1 -41.36 -48.03 -48.97
C MET A 1 -40.08 -47.41 -48.27
N ASP A 2 -40.11 -46.12 -48.21
CA ASP A 2 -38.86 -45.28 -47.94
C ASP A 2 -38.78 -44.93 -46.48
N ILE A 3 -37.67 -45.31 -45.87
CA ILE A 3 -37.40 -44.95 -44.50
C ILE A 3 -36.48 -43.76 -44.55
N ILE A 4 -37.03 -42.58 -44.32
CA ILE A 4 -36.30 -41.31 -44.23
C ILE A 4 -35.57 -41.30 -42.89
N LYS A 5 -34.24 -41.40 -42.95
CA LYS A 5 -33.38 -41.22 -41.80
C LYS A 5 -33.21 -39.71 -41.50
N ALA A 6 -33.88 -39.27 -40.45
CA ALA A 6 -33.69 -37.92 -39.92
C ALA A 6 -32.32 -37.82 -39.21
N ALA A 7 -31.36 -37.15 -39.82
CA ALA A 7 -30.10 -36.76 -39.19
C ALA A 7 -30.36 -35.59 -38.25
N LYS A 8 -30.25 -35.82 -36.95
CA LYS A 8 -30.22 -34.75 -35.93
C LYS A 8 -28.87 -34.09 -35.98
N VAL A 9 -28.81 -32.89 -36.56
CA VAL A 9 -27.66 -32.01 -36.44
C VAL A 9 -27.68 -31.41 -35.03
N PHE A 10 -26.78 -31.89 -34.18
CA PHE A 10 -26.57 -31.32 -32.85
C PHE A 10 -25.63 -30.13 -33.00
N SER A 11 -26.23 -28.93 -33.12
CA SER A 11 -25.46 -27.67 -33.16
C SER A 11 -24.93 -27.37 -31.76
N PHE A 12 -23.64 -27.62 -31.56
CA PHE A 12 -22.96 -27.30 -30.31
C PHE A 12 -22.69 -25.80 -30.31
N LEU A 13 -23.58 -25.03 -29.66
CA LEU A 13 -23.41 -23.61 -29.45
C LEU A 13 -22.31 -23.38 -28.43
N LEU A 14 -21.11 -23.08 -28.91
CA LEU A 14 -19.96 -22.71 -28.09
C LEU A 14 -20.21 -21.33 -27.51
N ILE A 15 -20.70 -21.25 -26.28
CA ILE A 15 -20.82 -19.99 -25.53
C ILE A 15 -19.43 -19.60 -25.10
N VAL A 16 -18.77 -18.72 -25.86
CA VAL A 16 -17.56 -18.04 -25.44
C VAL A 16 -17.95 -17.05 -24.35
N VAL A 17 -17.81 -17.45 -23.10
CA VAL A 17 -17.90 -16.53 -21.96
C VAL A 17 -16.65 -15.66 -22.00
N CYS A 18 -16.77 -14.52 -22.65
CA CYS A 18 -15.76 -13.45 -22.58
C CYS A 18 -15.75 -12.93 -21.14
N GLY A 19 -14.94 -13.54 -20.29
CA GLY A 19 -14.67 -13.04 -18.96
C GLY A 19 -14.09 -11.63 -19.08
N LYS A 20 -14.90 -10.63 -18.77
CA LYS A 20 -14.40 -9.25 -18.60
C LYS A 20 -13.49 -9.28 -17.39
N SER A 21 -12.18 -9.37 -17.65
CA SER A 21 -11.18 -9.02 -16.64
C SER A 21 -11.41 -7.54 -16.30
N PHE A 22 -12.11 -7.29 -15.21
CA PHE A 22 -12.09 -5.96 -14.60
C PHE A 22 -10.65 -5.76 -14.14
N ALA A 23 -9.85 -5.06 -14.94
CA ALA A 23 -8.66 -4.42 -14.45
C ALA A 23 -9.15 -3.50 -13.32
N GLN A 24 -8.97 -3.92 -12.07
CA GLN A 24 -9.28 -3.09 -10.92
C GLN A 24 -8.35 -1.88 -11.05
N ASN A 25 -8.91 -0.73 -11.42
CA ASN A 25 -8.20 0.53 -11.31
C ASN A 25 -7.66 0.60 -9.89
N PRO A 26 -6.37 0.95 -9.70
CA PRO A 26 -5.85 1.10 -8.37
C PRO A 26 -6.77 2.03 -7.59
N VAL A 27 -7.26 1.57 -6.45
CA VAL A 27 -8.12 2.37 -5.57
C VAL A 27 -7.31 3.61 -5.19
N ASN A 28 -7.76 4.79 -5.62
CA ASN A 28 -7.14 6.03 -5.23
C ASN A 28 -7.31 6.21 -3.72
N TRP A 29 -6.28 6.76 -3.09
CA TRP A 29 -6.30 7.06 -1.67
C TRP A 29 -7.20 8.25 -1.40
N THR A 30 -8.00 8.16 -0.35
CA THR A 30 -8.83 9.29 0.13
C THR A 30 -8.01 10.18 1.07
N ASN A 31 -8.39 11.45 1.19
CA ASN A 31 -7.66 12.42 2.03
C ASN A 31 -7.55 11.99 3.50
N ASP A 32 -8.54 11.27 4.01
CA ASP A 32 -8.53 10.73 5.37
C ASP A 32 -7.55 9.56 5.56
N GLN A 33 -7.13 8.92 4.49
CA GLN A 33 -6.10 7.88 4.49
C GLN A 33 -4.68 8.44 4.38
N LEU A 34 -4.53 9.70 4.00
CA LEU A 34 -3.25 10.36 3.79
C LEU A 34 -2.88 11.25 4.98
N MET A 35 -1.58 11.31 5.27
CA MET A 35 -0.99 12.28 6.20
C MET A 35 -0.09 13.23 5.42
N GLN A 36 -0.30 14.53 5.60
CA GLN A 36 0.52 15.53 4.93
C GLN A 36 1.96 15.53 5.48
N PRO A 37 2.99 15.63 4.63
CA PRO A 37 4.39 15.71 5.07
C PRO A 37 4.67 16.87 6.03
N SER A 38 4.02 18.00 5.83
CA SER A 38 4.13 19.16 6.73
C SER A 38 3.62 18.87 8.14
N GLN A 39 2.54 18.11 8.26
CA GLN A 39 1.98 17.69 9.54
C GLN A 39 2.96 16.77 10.28
N LEU A 40 3.43 15.70 9.63
CA LEU A 40 4.40 14.79 10.25
C LEU A 40 5.70 15.52 10.63
N SER A 41 6.17 16.43 9.77
CA SER A 41 7.34 17.26 10.06
C SER A 41 7.14 18.11 11.31
N ALA A 42 5.98 18.73 11.49
CA ALA A 42 5.65 19.52 12.68
C ALA A 42 5.61 18.66 13.96
N GLU A 43 5.01 17.47 13.89
CA GLU A 43 4.97 16.52 15.00
C GLU A 43 6.38 16.07 15.42
N ILE A 44 7.25 15.76 14.46
CA ILE A 44 8.66 15.41 14.72
C ILE A 44 9.41 16.57 15.35
N LYS A 45 9.31 17.79 14.80
CA LYS A 45 10.00 18.99 15.32
C LYS A 45 9.55 19.36 16.73
N SER A 46 8.28 19.21 17.03
CA SER A 46 7.74 19.51 18.36
C SER A 46 7.98 18.41 19.37
N ASN A 47 8.43 17.24 18.92
CA ASN A 47 8.56 16.01 19.73
C ASN A 47 7.28 15.65 20.50
N LYS A 48 6.12 15.92 19.88
CA LYS A 48 4.81 15.65 20.49
C LYS A 48 3.98 14.77 19.57
N LYS A 49 3.39 13.71 20.15
CA LYS A 49 2.45 12.81 19.46
C LYS A 49 2.99 12.19 18.16
N ILE A 50 4.30 11.94 18.11
CA ILE A 50 4.92 11.31 16.94
C ILE A 50 4.34 9.90 16.78
N PRO A 51 3.74 9.56 15.61
CA PRO A 51 3.26 8.20 15.35
C PRO A 51 4.43 7.23 15.23
N LEU A 52 4.15 5.93 15.26
CA LEU A 52 5.12 4.94 14.79
C LEU A 52 5.27 5.09 13.28
N ILE A 53 6.50 5.32 12.82
CA ILE A 53 6.79 5.56 11.41
C ILE A 53 7.50 4.33 10.84
N PHE A 54 7.00 3.80 9.73
CA PHE A 54 7.61 2.67 9.03
C PHE A 54 7.98 3.05 7.59
N SER A 55 9.27 2.91 7.27
CA SER A 55 9.73 2.91 5.89
C SER A 55 9.53 1.51 5.31
N VAL A 56 8.69 1.40 4.29
CA VAL A 56 8.43 0.14 3.57
C VAL A 56 9.05 0.12 2.17
N GLY A 57 9.95 1.05 1.94
CA GLY A 57 10.76 1.19 0.73
C GLY A 57 12.26 1.09 1.03
N PRO A 58 13.11 1.58 0.12
CA PRO A 58 14.55 1.58 0.31
C PRO A 58 14.99 2.68 1.30
N GLY A 59 15.43 2.26 2.48
CA GLY A 59 16.03 3.13 3.50
C GLY A 59 15.03 3.95 4.32
N ALA A 60 15.47 4.35 5.52
CA ALA A 60 14.70 5.12 6.48
C ALA A 60 15.24 6.56 6.57
N ILE A 61 14.66 7.47 5.80
CA ILE A 61 15.09 8.89 5.70
C ILE A 61 14.45 9.75 6.80
N ILE A 62 13.20 9.48 7.15
CA ILE A 62 12.47 10.27 8.16
C ILE A 62 12.95 9.87 9.56
N PRO A 63 13.25 10.83 10.46
CA PRO A 63 13.70 10.53 11.82
C PRO A 63 12.70 9.64 12.57
N ASN A 64 13.20 8.75 13.40
CA ASN A 64 12.42 7.78 14.19
C ASN A 64 11.69 6.73 13.36
N SER A 65 11.89 6.69 12.03
CA SER A 65 11.29 5.64 11.23
C SER A 65 12.04 4.31 11.35
N LYS A 66 11.27 3.23 11.41
CA LYS A 66 11.78 1.86 11.37
C LYS A 66 11.96 1.43 9.92
N ASP A 67 13.17 1.02 9.56
CA ASP A 67 13.47 0.50 8.23
C ASP A 67 13.03 -0.95 8.10
N ILE A 68 12.00 -1.18 7.33
CA ILE A 68 11.49 -2.50 7.00
C ILE A 68 12.17 -3.06 5.76
N GLY A 69 12.54 -2.19 4.83
CA GLY A 69 12.92 -2.55 3.47
C GLY A 69 11.71 -2.66 2.55
N MET A 70 11.95 -3.02 1.30
CA MET A 70 10.89 -3.10 0.28
C MET A 70 9.92 -4.26 0.58
N VAL A 71 8.73 -3.96 1.08
CA VAL A 71 7.75 -4.99 1.51
C VAL A 71 7.05 -5.74 0.36
N LYS A 72 7.30 -5.36 -0.90
CA LYS A 72 6.99 -6.24 -2.05
C LYS A 72 7.77 -7.57 -1.98
N ASP A 73 8.87 -7.59 -1.26
CA ASP A 73 9.61 -8.80 -0.93
C ASP A 73 8.91 -9.51 0.24
N PRO A 74 8.55 -10.80 0.09
CA PRO A 74 7.87 -11.57 1.15
C PRO A 74 8.64 -11.60 2.48
N LYS A 75 9.96 -11.60 2.46
CA LYS A 75 10.81 -11.58 3.67
C LYS A 75 10.63 -10.27 4.44
N ASN A 76 10.63 -9.13 3.75
CA ASN A 76 10.42 -7.84 4.35
C ASN A 76 8.97 -7.64 4.81
N LEU A 77 8.01 -8.20 4.07
CA LEU A 77 6.61 -8.21 4.50
C LEU A 77 6.43 -9.01 5.80
N GLN A 78 7.11 -10.14 5.92
CA GLN A 78 7.11 -10.92 7.17
C GLN A 78 7.76 -10.13 8.32
N LYS A 79 8.90 -9.49 8.08
CA LYS A 79 9.55 -8.59 9.05
C LYS A 79 8.59 -7.47 9.51
N PHE A 80 7.82 -6.89 8.58
CA PHE A 80 6.83 -5.87 8.92
C PHE A 80 5.74 -6.41 9.86
N LYS A 81 5.19 -7.58 9.57
CA LYS A 81 4.22 -8.26 10.44
C LYS A 81 4.77 -8.52 11.85
N GLU A 82 6.03 -8.95 11.94
CA GLU A 82 6.72 -9.18 13.22
C GLU A 82 6.87 -7.87 14.01
N GLN A 83 7.25 -6.77 13.35
CA GLN A 83 7.34 -5.45 13.98
C GLN A 83 5.98 -4.92 14.47
N LEU A 84 4.90 -5.32 13.84
CA LEU A 84 3.52 -4.96 14.22
C LEU A 84 2.96 -5.87 15.33
N SER A 85 3.59 -7.01 15.55
CA SER A 85 3.16 -7.97 16.60
C SER A 85 3.29 -7.33 17.97
N GLY A 86 2.24 -7.42 18.78
CA GLY A 86 2.22 -6.85 20.13
C GLY A 86 1.95 -5.35 20.23
N ILE A 87 1.84 -4.63 19.09
CA ILE A 87 1.45 -3.22 19.09
C ILE A 87 -0.07 -3.12 19.28
N PRO A 88 -0.56 -2.23 20.18
CA PRO A 88 -1.98 -1.96 20.32
C PRO A 88 -2.60 -1.51 18.99
N LYS A 89 -3.82 -1.97 18.69
CA LYS A 89 -4.44 -1.79 17.35
C LYS A 89 -4.86 -0.36 17.04
N ASP A 90 -4.98 0.48 18.04
CA ASP A 90 -5.30 1.91 17.96
C ASP A 90 -4.06 2.82 17.94
N THR A 91 -2.86 2.24 18.01
CA THR A 91 -1.61 3.00 17.95
C THR A 91 -1.51 3.80 16.65
N PRO A 92 -1.19 5.11 16.71
CA PRO A 92 -0.98 5.89 15.50
C PRO A 92 0.21 5.38 14.70
N ILE A 93 -0.01 5.04 13.45
CA ILE A 93 1.02 4.51 12.53
C ILE A 93 1.05 5.34 11.25
N VAL A 94 2.24 5.67 10.78
CA VAL A 94 2.47 6.24 9.45
C VAL A 94 3.40 5.33 8.66
N VAL A 95 2.98 5.02 7.44
CA VAL A 95 3.76 4.22 6.49
C VAL A 95 4.19 5.10 5.33
N TYR A 96 5.41 4.94 4.85
CA TYR A 96 5.85 5.59 3.63
C TYR A 96 6.79 4.71 2.81
N CYS A 97 6.79 4.95 1.51
CA CYS A 97 7.81 4.46 0.58
C CYS A 97 8.40 5.67 -0.16
N GLY A 98 9.68 5.89 -0.03
CA GLY A 98 10.32 7.11 -0.54
C GLY A 98 10.76 7.05 -2.01
N CYS A 99 10.65 5.89 -2.68
CA CYS A 99 11.29 5.71 -4.00
C CYS A 99 10.45 6.19 -5.19
N CYS A 100 9.14 6.29 -5.07
CA CYS A 100 8.22 6.50 -6.19
C CYS A 100 6.90 7.09 -5.71
N PRO A 101 6.08 7.63 -6.63
CA PRO A 101 4.73 8.06 -6.31
C PRO A 101 3.93 6.95 -5.63
N TYR A 102 3.30 7.26 -4.51
CA TYR A 102 2.59 6.26 -3.70
C TYR A 102 1.45 5.56 -4.47
N GLU A 103 0.83 6.24 -5.43
CA GLU A 103 -0.25 5.66 -6.24
C GLU A 103 0.20 4.42 -7.04
N HIS A 104 1.46 4.40 -7.47
CA HIS A 104 2.05 3.32 -8.26
C HIS A 104 3.08 2.50 -7.49
N CYS A 105 3.26 2.78 -6.20
CA CYS A 105 4.28 2.13 -5.39
C CYS A 105 3.89 0.68 -5.05
N PRO A 106 4.71 -0.31 -5.43
CA PRO A 106 4.41 -1.71 -5.15
C PRO A 106 4.56 -2.09 -3.67
N ASN A 107 5.13 -1.21 -2.85
CA ASN A 107 5.40 -1.47 -1.44
C ASN A 107 4.28 -0.97 -0.51
N VAL A 108 3.63 0.16 -0.82
CA VAL A 108 2.64 0.74 0.10
C VAL A 108 1.34 -0.06 0.18
N ARG A 109 0.87 -0.64 -0.93
CA ARG A 109 -0.38 -1.41 -0.94
C ARG A 109 -0.32 -2.66 -0.06
N PRO A 110 0.70 -3.55 -0.17
CA PRO A 110 0.81 -4.70 0.72
C PRO A 110 1.05 -4.29 2.18
N ALA A 111 1.73 -3.17 2.45
CA ALA A 111 1.89 -2.67 3.80
C ALA A 111 0.56 -2.24 4.42
N ILE A 112 -0.23 -1.43 3.72
CA ILE A 112 -1.55 -1.00 4.18
C ILE A 112 -2.52 -2.18 4.30
N GLN A 113 -2.48 -3.13 3.36
CA GLN A 113 -3.29 -4.34 3.46
C GLN A 113 -2.93 -5.15 4.71
N THR A 114 -1.63 -5.27 5.03
CA THR A 114 -1.18 -5.94 6.26
C THR A 114 -1.74 -5.26 7.52
N LEU A 115 -1.75 -3.93 7.58
CA LEU A 115 -2.34 -3.21 8.71
C LEU A 115 -3.84 -3.50 8.86
N LYS A 116 -4.58 -3.54 7.74
CA LYS A 116 -6.00 -3.93 7.72
C LYS A 116 -6.21 -5.35 8.22
N ASP A 117 -5.47 -6.31 7.67
CA ASP A 117 -5.59 -7.74 8.00
C ASP A 117 -5.25 -8.00 9.47
N MET A 118 -4.34 -7.21 10.04
CA MET A 118 -3.98 -7.25 11.45
C MET A 118 -4.88 -6.39 12.34
N HIS A 119 -5.97 -5.82 11.80
CA HIS A 119 -6.99 -5.03 12.51
C HIS A 119 -6.49 -3.74 13.17
N PHE A 120 -5.47 -3.11 12.61
CA PHE A 120 -5.09 -1.75 13.02
C PHE A 120 -6.16 -0.75 12.56
N THR A 121 -6.48 0.22 13.43
CA THR A 121 -7.56 1.19 13.19
C THR A 121 -7.08 2.61 12.99
N ASN A 122 -5.83 2.92 13.35
CA ASN A 122 -5.27 4.28 13.33
C ASN A 122 -3.96 4.34 12.52
N TYR A 123 -4.06 4.23 11.21
CA TYR A 123 -2.90 4.31 10.33
C TYR A 123 -3.14 5.25 9.15
N LYS A 124 -2.06 5.86 8.66
CA LYS A 124 -2.03 6.76 7.52
C LYS A 124 -0.89 6.37 6.57
N LEU A 125 -1.09 6.67 5.30
CA LEU A 125 -0.02 6.71 4.31
C LEU A 125 0.51 8.14 4.22
N LEU A 126 1.83 8.33 4.26
CA LEU A 126 2.42 9.64 4.05
C LEU A 126 2.21 10.06 2.59
N ASP A 127 1.68 11.27 2.39
CA ASP A 127 1.38 11.85 1.09
C ASP A 127 2.66 12.29 0.37
N LEU A 128 3.27 11.36 -0.35
CA LEU A 128 4.46 11.59 -1.18
C LEU A 128 4.10 11.36 -2.66
N PRO A 129 3.46 12.32 -3.33
CA PRO A 129 2.97 12.15 -4.69
C PRO A 129 4.10 11.99 -5.73
N HIS A 130 5.33 12.34 -5.40
CA HIS A 130 6.50 12.15 -6.27
C HIS A 130 7.48 11.15 -5.65
N ASN A 131 8.22 11.57 -4.62
CA ASN A 131 9.20 10.76 -3.89
C ASN A 131 9.69 11.50 -2.64
N ILE A 132 10.45 10.80 -1.80
CA ILE A 132 10.98 11.36 -0.54
C ILE A 132 11.93 12.56 -0.76
N LYS A 133 12.64 12.62 -1.90
CA LYS A 133 13.50 13.76 -2.19
C LYS A 133 12.66 15.01 -2.41
N THR A 134 11.73 14.97 -3.35
CA THR A 134 10.92 16.13 -3.75
C THR A 134 9.93 16.56 -2.67
N ASP A 135 9.27 15.60 -2.02
CA ASP A 135 8.13 15.89 -1.13
C ASP A 135 8.53 16.03 0.34
N TRP A 136 9.77 15.66 0.69
CA TRP A 136 10.30 15.74 2.05
C TRP A 136 11.63 16.50 2.16
N ILE A 137 12.69 16.00 1.48
CA ILE A 137 14.04 16.53 1.62
C ILE A 137 14.15 17.96 1.07
N ASP A 138 13.68 18.17 -0.16
CA ASP A 138 13.72 19.48 -0.83
C ASP A 138 12.80 20.52 -0.16
N LYS A 139 11.87 20.07 0.69
CA LYS A 139 11.04 20.91 1.55
C LYS A 139 11.72 21.32 2.86
N GLY A 140 12.94 20.85 3.12
CA GLY A 140 13.67 21.14 4.34
C GLY A 140 13.09 20.49 5.60
N TYR A 141 12.35 19.39 5.45
CA TYR A 141 11.82 18.64 6.58
C TYR A 141 12.93 17.80 7.26
N PRO A 142 12.75 17.41 8.54
CA PRO A 142 13.76 16.68 9.30
C PRO A 142 14.15 15.36 8.61
N LYS A 143 15.44 15.07 8.57
CA LYS A 143 15.99 13.81 8.06
C LYS A 143 16.91 13.16 9.09
N SER A 144 16.99 11.83 9.04
CA SER A 144 18.00 11.07 9.76
C SER A 144 19.39 11.40 9.23
N ASN A 145 20.40 11.38 10.10
CA ASN A 145 21.81 11.54 9.72
C ASN A 145 22.34 10.27 9.04
#